data_3f462a0d4000603819c62f3760a82d77
#
_entry.id   3f462a0d4000603819c62f3760a82d77
#
_cell.length_a   1.000
_cell.length_b   1.000
_cell.length_c   1.000
_cell.angle_alpha   90.00
_cell.angle_beta   90.00
_cell.angle_gamma   90.00
#
_symmetry.space_group_name_H-M   'P 1'
#
loop_
_entity.id
_entity.type
_entity.pdbx_description
1 polymer ?
#
loop_
_entity_poly.entity_id
_entity_poly.type
_entity_poly.pdbx_seq_one_letter_code
_entity_poly.pdbx_strand_id
1 'polypeptide(L)'
;MKKIALVIAAMMVSLASHAQFEAGKAYVGASLSGLDLSYSGLTEGKLSVQGKVGYLLVDNIMATAQLSYEKQKDVPYVLSVGAGGRYYIVQNGLYLGASALFKHHKGYNDLLPSVQVGYSFFVSRTVTIEPELYYEQSFKNHSDYSQFGLRIGIGIYLFKDPTQN
;
A
#
# COMPACT_ATOMS: atom_id res chain seq x y z
N MET A 1 22.45 11.22 -14.60
CA MET A 1 21.85 11.22 -13.26
C MET A 1 21.11 12.53 -12.94
N LYS A 2 21.71 13.73 -13.09
CA LYS A 2 21.03 15.02 -12.82
C LYS A 2 19.77 15.26 -13.66
N LYS A 3 19.73 14.83 -14.93
CA LYS A 3 18.56 14.99 -15.82
C LYS A 3 17.38 14.11 -15.41
N ILE A 4 17.62 12.90 -14.89
CA ILE A 4 16.57 11.99 -14.38
C ILE A 4 15.99 12.54 -13.07
N ALA A 5 16.83 13.06 -12.17
CA ALA A 5 16.39 13.71 -10.94
C ALA A 5 15.53 14.96 -11.23
N LEU A 6 15.86 15.73 -12.26
CA LEU A 6 15.13 16.92 -12.68
C LEU A 6 13.78 16.55 -13.31
N VAL A 7 13.69 15.48 -14.07
CA VAL A 7 12.44 14.94 -14.63
C VAL A 7 11.53 14.42 -13.51
N ILE A 8 12.09 13.70 -12.52
CA ILE A 8 11.35 13.22 -11.36
C ILE A 8 10.85 14.42 -10.52
N ALA A 9 11.69 15.43 -10.29
CA ALA A 9 11.30 16.65 -9.58
C ALA A 9 10.22 17.44 -10.35
N ALA A 10 10.32 17.55 -11.68
CA ALA A 10 9.31 18.20 -12.51
C ALA A 10 7.99 17.42 -12.53
N MET A 11 8.01 16.10 -12.53
CA MET A 11 6.82 15.27 -12.36
C MET A 11 6.16 15.46 -11.00
N MET A 12 6.94 15.61 -9.92
CA MET A 12 6.41 15.87 -8.59
C MET A 12 5.74 17.24 -8.46
N VAL A 13 6.20 18.25 -9.19
CA VAL A 13 5.65 19.62 -9.16
C VAL A 13 4.42 19.79 -10.05
N SER A 14 4.32 19.06 -11.17
CA SER A 14 3.26 19.25 -12.17
C SER A 14 1.90 18.63 -11.79
N LEU A 15 1.82 17.85 -10.72
CA LEU A 15 0.61 17.13 -10.31
C LEU A 15 -0.03 17.70 -9.02
N ALA A 16 0.33 18.90 -8.62
CA ALA A 16 -0.36 19.62 -7.53
C ALA A 16 -1.76 20.09 -7.98
N SER A 17 -2.64 19.14 -8.26
CA SER A 17 -4.07 19.45 -8.40
C SER A 17 -4.69 19.38 -7.01
N HIS A 18 -5.18 20.51 -6.53
CA HIS A 18 -5.94 20.62 -5.29
C HIS A 18 -7.15 19.67 -5.32
N ALA A 19 -7.52 19.12 -4.17
CA ALA A 19 -8.71 18.29 -3.96
C ALA A 19 -8.61 16.79 -4.32
N GLN A 20 -7.42 16.20 -4.31
CA GLN A 20 -7.28 14.77 -4.65
C GLN A 20 -7.73 13.81 -3.55
N PHE A 21 -7.54 14.18 -2.26
CA PHE A 21 -7.82 13.33 -1.10
C PHE A 21 -8.94 13.90 -0.22
N GLU A 22 -10.08 14.23 -0.85
CA GLU A 22 -11.28 14.73 -0.17
C GLU A 22 -12.13 13.61 0.40
N ALA A 23 -12.83 13.90 1.49
CA ALA A 23 -13.80 13.03 2.12
C ALA A 23 -14.86 12.51 1.13
N GLY A 24 -15.28 11.26 1.30
CA GLY A 24 -16.32 10.65 0.48
C GLY A 24 -15.82 9.92 -0.76
N LYS A 25 -14.52 9.93 -1.06
CA LYS A 25 -13.95 9.17 -2.19
C LYS A 25 -13.68 7.74 -1.79
N ALA A 26 -14.06 6.79 -2.65
CA ALA A 26 -13.69 5.38 -2.51
C ALA A 26 -12.38 5.10 -3.25
N TYR A 27 -11.61 4.17 -2.73
CA TYR A 27 -10.33 3.74 -3.28
C TYR A 27 -10.34 2.23 -3.51
N VAL A 28 -9.84 1.82 -4.65
CA VAL A 28 -9.55 0.40 -4.95
C VAL A 28 -8.13 0.32 -5.48
N GLY A 29 -7.31 -0.52 -4.88
CA GLY A 29 -5.92 -0.69 -5.29
C GLY A 29 -5.53 -2.15 -5.39
N ALA A 30 -4.58 -2.42 -6.26
CA ALA A 30 -3.89 -3.69 -6.36
C ALA A 30 -2.39 -3.44 -6.37
N SER A 31 -1.65 -4.23 -5.63
CA SER A 31 -0.19 -4.16 -5.64
C SER A 31 0.42 -5.53 -5.88
N LEU A 32 1.50 -5.52 -6.63
CA LEU A 32 2.36 -6.67 -6.84
C LEU A 32 3.66 -6.43 -6.09
N SER A 33 4.01 -7.34 -5.23
CA SER A 33 5.31 -7.39 -4.61
C SER A 33 6.02 -8.67 -5.07
N GLY A 34 6.60 -8.60 -6.24
CA GLY A 34 7.58 -9.58 -6.75
C GLY A 34 8.94 -8.92 -6.94
N LEU A 35 8.96 -7.60 -6.80
CA LEU A 35 10.17 -6.77 -6.68
C LEU A 35 10.49 -6.54 -5.19
N ASP A 36 10.06 -7.42 -4.31
CA ASP A 36 10.39 -7.33 -2.89
C ASP A 36 11.88 -7.50 -2.71
N LEU A 37 12.55 -6.38 -2.55
CA LEU A 37 13.82 -6.30 -1.85
C LEU A 37 13.53 -6.49 -0.35
N SER A 38 12.79 -7.54 0.01
CA SER A 38 12.50 -7.84 1.40
C SER A 38 13.71 -8.54 1.99
N TYR A 39 14.28 -7.93 3.01
CA TYR A 39 15.29 -8.56 3.84
C TYR A 39 14.56 -9.36 4.93
N SER A 40 14.37 -10.63 4.69
CA SER A 40 14.06 -11.62 5.71
C SER A 40 14.95 -12.84 5.44
N GLY A 41 15.30 -13.60 6.48
CA GLY A 41 16.24 -14.72 6.37
C GLY A 41 15.80 -15.90 5.47
N LEU A 42 14.64 -15.81 4.79
CA LEU A 42 14.02 -16.85 3.98
C LEU A 42 13.70 -16.40 2.54
N THR A 43 14.48 -15.47 1.98
CA THR A 43 14.16 -14.84 0.70
C THR A 43 14.74 -15.59 -0.50
N GLU A 44 14.02 -16.60 -1.01
CA GLU A 44 14.17 -17.05 -2.40
C GLU A 44 12.78 -17.09 -3.06
N GLY A 45 12.53 -16.15 -4.01
CA GLY A 45 11.42 -16.23 -4.97
C GLY A 45 10.01 -16.11 -4.39
N LYS A 46 9.78 -15.12 -3.53
CA LYS A 46 8.47 -14.82 -2.95
C LYS A 46 7.67 -13.90 -3.88
N LEU A 47 6.52 -14.36 -4.34
CA LEU A 47 5.54 -13.55 -5.07
C LEU A 47 4.33 -13.27 -4.17
N SER A 48 3.99 -12.00 -3.98
CA SER A 48 2.81 -11.59 -3.23
C SER A 48 1.93 -10.68 -4.06
N VAL A 49 0.64 -10.94 -4.05
CA VAL A 49 -0.40 -10.11 -4.66
C VAL A 49 -1.29 -9.58 -3.55
N GLN A 50 -1.51 -8.28 -3.52
CA GLN A 50 -2.36 -7.63 -2.53
C GLN A 50 -3.45 -6.80 -3.22
N GLY A 51 -4.70 -7.00 -2.80
CA GLY A 51 -5.82 -6.11 -3.07
C GLY A 51 -6.08 -5.22 -1.86
N LYS A 52 -6.39 -3.95 -2.08
CA LYS A 52 -6.70 -2.95 -1.06
C LYS A 52 -7.92 -2.17 -1.46
N VAL A 53 -8.84 -1.97 -0.54
CA VAL A 53 -9.97 -1.06 -0.69
C VAL A 53 -9.88 0.01 0.40
N GLY A 54 -10.39 1.19 0.14
CA GLY A 54 -10.36 2.29 1.10
C GLY A 54 -11.51 3.26 0.91
N TYR A 55 -11.74 4.06 1.92
CA TYR A 55 -12.71 5.14 1.91
C TYR A 55 -12.16 6.33 2.69
N LEU A 56 -12.17 7.52 2.07
CA LEU A 56 -11.76 8.76 2.70
C LEU A 56 -12.88 9.22 3.65
N LEU A 57 -12.65 9.00 4.95
CA LEU A 57 -13.61 9.34 6.01
C LEU A 57 -13.69 10.85 6.23
N VAL A 58 -12.55 11.52 6.18
CA VAL A 58 -12.37 12.96 6.19
C VAL A 58 -11.24 13.30 5.23
N ASP A 59 -11.04 14.58 4.96
CA ASP A 59 -9.96 15.03 4.08
C ASP A 59 -8.61 14.49 4.56
N ASN A 60 -7.85 13.91 3.64
CA ASN A 60 -6.53 13.32 3.86
C ASN A 60 -6.50 12.09 4.78
N ILE A 61 -7.61 11.59 5.32
CA ILE A 61 -7.63 10.37 6.14
C ILE A 61 -8.51 9.30 5.49
N MET A 62 -7.88 8.18 5.14
CA MET A 62 -8.53 7.04 4.51
C MET A 62 -8.49 5.82 5.43
N ALA A 63 -9.65 5.24 5.70
CA ALA A 63 -9.73 3.89 6.26
C ALA A 63 -9.49 2.87 5.13
N THR A 64 -8.75 1.80 5.42
CA THR A 64 -8.39 0.78 4.44
C THR A 64 -8.68 -0.62 4.94
N ALA A 65 -9.08 -1.50 4.03
CA ALA A 65 -9.09 -2.94 4.22
C ALA A 65 -8.26 -3.59 3.11
N GLN A 66 -7.55 -4.67 3.44
CA GLN A 66 -6.64 -5.32 2.49
C GLN A 66 -6.70 -6.83 2.61
N LEU A 67 -6.50 -7.48 1.47
CA LEU A 67 -6.38 -8.92 1.33
C LEU A 67 -5.12 -9.22 0.55
N SER A 68 -4.26 -10.10 1.05
CA SER A 68 -3.05 -10.50 0.34
C SER A 68 -2.94 -12.02 0.23
N TYR A 69 -2.45 -12.44 -0.91
CA TYR A 69 -2.11 -13.81 -1.23
C TYR A 69 -0.62 -13.90 -1.53
N GLU A 70 0.07 -14.77 -0.82
CA GLU A 70 1.50 -14.92 -0.86
C GLU A 70 1.85 -16.36 -1.21
N LYS A 71 2.67 -16.54 -2.24
CA LYS A 71 3.18 -17.84 -2.67
C LYS A 71 4.69 -17.80 -2.76
N GLN A 72 5.32 -18.76 -2.07
CA GLN A 72 6.76 -18.99 -2.12
C GLN A 72 7.01 -20.40 -2.66
N LYS A 73 8.17 -20.62 -3.31
CA LYS A 73 8.60 -21.94 -3.76
C LYS A 73 8.77 -22.84 -2.54
N ASP A 74 8.18 -24.03 -2.58
CA ASP A 74 8.24 -25.05 -1.53
C ASP A 74 7.57 -24.72 -0.18
N VAL A 75 6.82 -23.60 -0.10
CA VAL A 75 6.03 -23.23 1.07
C VAL A 75 4.55 -23.18 0.72
N PRO A 76 3.64 -23.69 1.57
CA PRO A 76 2.21 -23.52 1.37
C PRO A 76 1.82 -22.03 1.31
N TYR A 77 0.78 -21.73 0.50
CA TYR A 77 0.27 -20.37 0.36
C TYR A 77 -0.13 -19.77 1.70
N VAL A 78 0.08 -18.46 1.83
CA VAL A 78 -0.32 -17.66 2.99
C VAL A 78 -1.42 -16.69 2.55
N LEU A 79 -2.52 -16.71 3.25
CA LEU A 79 -3.59 -15.74 3.09
C LEU A 79 -3.55 -14.76 4.26
N SER A 80 -3.60 -13.47 3.96
CA SER A 80 -3.65 -12.44 4.99
C SER A 80 -4.79 -11.48 4.73
N VAL A 81 -5.48 -11.10 5.79
CA VAL A 81 -6.51 -10.06 5.77
C VAL A 81 -6.13 -8.98 6.78
N GLY A 82 -6.38 -7.73 6.46
CA GLY A 82 -6.03 -6.65 7.36
C GLY A 82 -6.89 -5.41 7.19
N ALA A 83 -6.84 -4.57 8.22
CA ALA A 83 -7.48 -3.27 8.23
C ALA A 83 -6.49 -2.22 8.75
N GLY A 84 -6.67 -0.98 8.33
CA GLY A 84 -5.78 0.09 8.73
C GLY A 84 -6.26 1.46 8.26
N GLY A 85 -5.34 2.41 8.22
CA GLY A 85 -5.59 3.74 7.71
C GLY A 85 -4.37 4.33 7.04
N ARG A 86 -4.60 5.32 6.18
CA ARG A 86 -3.60 6.16 5.54
C ARG A 86 -3.90 7.63 5.83
N TYR A 87 -2.86 8.37 6.11
CA TYR A 87 -2.89 9.82 6.22
C TYR A 87 -2.06 10.43 5.08
N TYR A 88 -2.70 11.24 4.24
CA TYR A 88 -2.05 11.95 3.15
C TYR A 88 -1.53 13.30 3.63
N ILE A 89 -0.23 13.52 3.46
CA ILE A 89 0.42 14.75 3.91
C ILE A 89 0.11 15.87 2.91
N VAL A 90 -0.72 16.83 3.36
CA VAL A 90 -1.03 18.09 2.65
C VAL A 90 -1.26 17.91 1.14
N GLN A 91 -2.09 16.94 0.75
CA GLN A 91 -2.55 16.73 -0.63
C GLN A 91 -1.45 16.64 -1.71
N ASN A 92 -0.21 16.33 -1.33
CA ASN A 92 0.90 16.20 -2.27
C ASN A 92 1.11 14.77 -2.77
N GLY A 93 0.27 13.82 -2.34
CA GLY A 93 0.38 12.40 -2.68
C GLY A 93 1.23 11.58 -1.72
N LEU A 94 2.07 12.18 -0.89
CA LEU A 94 2.82 11.48 0.15
C LEU A 94 1.86 11.00 1.24
N TYR A 95 1.95 9.74 1.64
CA TYR A 95 1.12 9.21 2.72
C TYR A 95 1.93 8.39 3.72
N LEU A 96 1.43 8.41 4.95
CA LEU A 96 1.82 7.51 6.02
C LEU A 96 0.64 6.58 6.29
N GLY A 97 0.91 5.31 6.51
CA GLY A 97 -0.13 4.34 6.83
C GLY A 97 0.26 3.45 7.99
N ALA A 98 -0.77 2.96 8.67
CA ALA A 98 -0.65 1.93 9.69
C ALA A 98 -1.77 0.91 9.51
N SER A 99 -1.47 -0.35 9.68
CA SER A 99 -2.44 -1.43 9.56
C SER A 99 -2.12 -2.60 10.48
N ALA A 100 -3.11 -3.44 10.72
CA ALA A 100 -2.96 -4.72 11.37
C ALA A 100 -3.35 -5.82 10.39
N LEU A 101 -2.45 -6.76 10.15
CA LEU A 101 -2.60 -7.89 9.24
C LEU A 101 -2.78 -9.16 10.06
N PHE A 102 -3.82 -9.90 9.79
CA PHE A 102 -4.01 -11.24 10.31
C PHE A 102 -3.55 -12.24 9.25
N LYS A 103 -2.47 -12.96 9.52
CA LYS A 103 -1.92 -14.03 8.66
C LYS A 103 -2.43 -15.39 9.13
N HIS A 104 -2.96 -16.17 8.20
CA HIS A 104 -3.37 -17.55 8.42
C HIS A 104 -2.54 -18.49 7.54
N HIS A 105 -1.90 -19.48 8.16
CA HIS A 105 -1.11 -20.50 7.48
C HIS A 105 -1.19 -21.81 8.27
N LYS A 106 -1.62 -22.91 7.64
CA LYS A 106 -1.65 -24.29 8.17
C LYS A 106 -1.44 -24.44 9.69
N GLY A 107 -2.40 -23.97 10.50
CA GLY A 107 -2.33 -24.06 11.98
C GLY A 107 -1.52 -22.96 12.67
N TYR A 108 -0.95 -22.01 11.95
CA TYR A 108 -0.28 -20.85 12.49
C TYR A 108 -1.09 -19.58 12.22
N ASN A 109 -1.43 -18.86 13.28
CA ASN A 109 -2.12 -17.58 13.20
C ASN A 109 -1.23 -16.52 13.84
N ASP A 110 -1.03 -15.40 13.16
CA ASP A 110 -0.27 -14.28 13.69
C ASP A 110 -0.94 -12.95 13.34
N LEU A 111 -0.82 -11.98 14.23
CA LEU A 111 -1.24 -10.61 14.03
C LEU A 111 0.01 -9.75 13.83
N LEU A 112 0.13 -9.14 12.66
CA LEU A 112 1.26 -8.33 12.26
C LEU A 112 0.85 -6.87 12.16
N PRO A 113 1.17 -6.02 13.14
CA PRO A 113 1.13 -4.58 12.92
C PRO A 113 2.11 -4.20 11.82
N SER A 114 1.70 -3.27 10.98
CA SER A 114 2.45 -2.80 9.82
C SER A 114 2.41 -1.28 9.78
N VAL A 115 3.53 -0.69 9.41
CA VAL A 115 3.64 0.73 9.08
C VAL A 115 4.14 0.87 7.65
N GLN A 116 3.70 1.92 6.97
CA GLN A 116 4.02 2.15 5.57
C GLN A 116 4.16 3.63 5.27
N VAL A 117 5.06 3.93 4.35
CA VAL A 117 5.22 5.25 3.75
C VAL A 117 5.25 5.09 2.24
N GLY A 118 4.45 5.87 1.53
CA GLY A 118 4.34 5.75 0.10
C GLY A 118 3.94 7.06 -0.56
N TYR A 119 3.91 7.03 -1.87
CA TYR A 119 3.53 8.18 -2.67
C TYR A 119 2.52 7.77 -3.75
N SER A 120 1.40 8.50 -3.84
CA SER A 120 0.37 8.31 -4.86
C SER A 120 0.64 9.22 -6.06
N PHE A 121 1.33 8.69 -7.08
CA PHE A 121 1.56 9.40 -8.34
C PHE A 121 0.32 9.30 -9.22
N PHE A 122 -0.41 10.39 -9.41
CA PHE A 122 -1.55 10.44 -10.31
C PHE A 122 -1.08 10.42 -11.77
N VAL A 123 -1.34 9.31 -12.47
CA VAL A 123 -1.13 9.17 -13.93
C VAL A 123 -2.36 9.58 -14.71
N SER A 124 -3.51 9.67 -14.05
CA SER A 124 -4.75 10.26 -14.56
C SER A 124 -5.53 10.91 -13.41
N ARG A 125 -6.72 11.44 -13.68
CA ARG A 125 -7.57 12.05 -12.65
C ARG A 125 -7.97 11.08 -11.53
N THR A 126 -7.99 9.79 -11.82
CA THR A 126 -8.48 8.76 -10.90
C THR A 126 -7.49 7.64 -10.65
N VAL A 127 -6.46 7.49 -11.47
CA VAL A 127 -5.51 6.38 -11.42
C VAL A 127 -4.17 6.83 -10.89
N THR A 128 -3.63 6.10 -9.93
CA THR A 128 -2.32 6.33 -9.33
C THR A 128 -1.38 5.15 -9.51
N ILE A 129 -0.08 5.42 -9.54
CA ILE A 129 1.00 4.46 -9.30
C ILE A 129 1.54 4.75 -7.91
N GLU A 130 1.62 3.72 -7.07
CA GLU A 130 1.90 3.88 -5.64
C GLU A 130 3.12 3.05 -5.22
N PRO A 131 4.35 3.59 -5.32
CA PRO A 131 5.49 3.03 -4.61
C PRO A 131 5.30 3.21 -3.10
N GLU A 132 5.52 2.13 -2.35
CA GLU A 132 5.30 2.06 -0.91
C GLU A 132 6.43 1.28 -0.26
N LEU A 133 7.09 1.87 0.73
CA LEU A 133 7.96 1.18 1.68
C LEU A 133 7.11 0.73 2.85
N TYR A 134 7.28 -0.50 3.29
CA TYR A 134 6.51 -1.04 4.41
C TYR A 134 7.40 -1.83 5.37
N TYR A 135 6.98 -1.86 6.61
CA TYR A 135 7.54 -2.72 7.65
C TYR A 135 6.40 -3.44 8.36
N GLU A 136 6.51 -4.77 8.46
CA GLU A 136 5.58 -5.64 9.15
C GLU A 136 6.30 -6.32 10.33
N GLN A 137 5.71 -6.22 11.51
CA GLN A 137 6.27 -6.75 12.75
C GLN A 137 5.54 -8.02 13.16
N SER A 138 6.24 -9.15 13.27
CA SER A 138 5.70 -10.35 13.90
C SER A 138 5.98 -10.35 15.40
N PHE A 139 4.98 -10.66 16.22
CA PHE A 139 5.17 -10.83 17.68
C PHE A 139 5.49 -12.26 18.08
N LYS A 140 5.13 -13.25 17.27
CA LYS A 140 5.37 -14.67 17.61
C LYS A 140 6.76 -15.14 17.20
N ASN A 141 7.25 -14.72 16.07
CA ASN A 141 8.57 -15.08 15.57
C ASN A 141 9.18 -13.92 14.79
N HIS A 142 9.89 -13.06 15.52
CA HIS A 142 10.41 -11.81 15.00
C HIS A 142 11.42 -11.99 13.87
N SER A 143 12.32 -12.98 13.96
CA SER A 143 13.39 -13.16 12.98
C SER A 143 12.92 -13.71 11.64
N ASP A 144 11.82 -14.50 11.63
CA ASP A 144 11.40 -15.21 10.42
C ASP A 144 10.23 -14.53 9.70
N TYR A 145 9.38 -13.78 10.43
CA TYR A 145 8.15 -13.22 9.89
C TYR A 145 8.05 -11.69 9.92
N SER A 146 8.98 -10.99 10.59
CA SER A 146 9.09 -9.55 10.41
C SER A 146 9.78 -9.25 9.10
N GLN A 147 9.22 -8.31 8.32
CA GLN A 147 9.75 -8.00 7.00
C GLN A 147 9.71 -6.50 6.72
N PHE A 148 10.75 -6.05 6.04
CA PHE A 148 10.82 -4.72 5.44
C PHE A 148 10.87 -4.89 3.92
N GLY A 149 10.11 -4.11 3.17
CA GLY A 149 10.08 -4.26 1.72
C GLY A 149 9.62 -3.01 0.98
N LEU A 150 9.79 -3.07 -0.34
CA LEU A 150 9.27 -2.12 -1.30
C LEU A 150 8.12 -2.77 -2.08
N ARG A 151 7.02 -2.07 -2.22
CA ARG A 151 5.84 -2.51 -2.96
C ARG A 151 5.49 -1.46 -4.01
N ILE A 152 5.03 -1.89 -5.17
CA ILE A 152 4.50 -0.99 -6.20
C ILE A 152 3.07 -1.41 -6.48
N GLY A 153 2.16 -0.47 -6.34
CA GLY A 153 0.73 -0.66 -6.56
C GLY A 153 0.16 0.27 -7.64
N ILE A 154 -1.04 -0.07 -8.06
CA ILE A 154 -1.92 0.80 -8.86
C ILE A 154 -3.16 1.03 -8.01
N GLY A 155 -3.55 2.30 -7.85
CA GLY A 155 -4.75 2.73 -7.16
C GLY A 155 -5.73 3.40 -8.10
N ILE A 156 -7.01 3.25 -7.81
CA ILE A 156 -8.11 3.93 -8.50
C ILE A 156 -8.95 4.65 -7.45
N TYR A 157 -9.03 5.97 -7.56
CA TYR A 157 -9.89 6.82 -6.73
C TYR A 157 -11.20 7.04 -7.47
N LEU A 158 -12.29 6.52 -6.90
CA LEU A 158 -13.63 6.69 -7.42
C LEU A 158 -14.24 7.95 -6.80
N PHE A 159 -14.57 8.91 -7.64
CA PHE A 159 -15.23 10.13 -7.20
C PHE A 159 -16.73 9.86 -7.03
N LYS A 160 -17.31 10.38 -5.95
CA LYS A 160 -18.76 10.45 -5.83
C LYS A 160 -19.23 11.55 -6.79
N ASP A 161 -20.10 11.20 -7.71
CA ASP A 161 -20.69 12.16 -8.66
C ASP A 161 -21.51 13.20 -7.86
N PRO A 162 -21.24 14.51 -7.97
CA PRO A 162 -21.97 15.52 -7.20
C PRO A 162 -23.43 15.66 -7.59
N THR A 163 -23.91 14.92 -8.58
CA THR A 163 -25.27 15.02 -9.14
C THR A 163 -26.28 14.04 -8.55
N GLN A 164 -25.91 13.23 -7.55
CA GLN A 164 -26.87 12.37 -6.84
C GLN A 164 -27.18 12.94 -5.44
N ASN A 165 -27.96 13.98 -5.41
CA ASN A 165 -28.78 14.41 -4.28
C ASN A 165 -30.24 14.24 -4.62
#